data_da1ee9f07843a07cdc0b1f6e70531920
#
_entry.id   da1ee9f07843a07cdc0b1f6e70531920
#
_cell.length_a   1.000
_cell.length_b   1.000
_cell.length_c   1.000
_cell.angle_alpha   90.00
_cell.angle_beta   90.00
_cell.angle_gamma   90.00
#
_symmetry.space_group_name_H-M   'P 1'
#
loop_
_entity.id
_entity.type
_entity.pdbx_description
1 polymer ?
#
loop_
_entity_poly.entity_id
_entity_poly.type
_entity_poly.pdbx_seq_one_letter_code
_entity_poly.pdbx_strand_id
1 'polypeptide(L)'
;MQQQQQAHLALYLPEILSHIFSFLVPNHPLEDVKKKLYTNLFPCLLVNRIWNKNASRIIWKNAYFDDKQYEFNSFLKLATTLQGDITFPTPSLSSSSAFASLAIADASPKRSCSTSTISSYDIDTPECEPETFDKIDSDHLFNKLDLAVPQSARLTNYRHSLRSLTIRKIKLNSLNEPLAKIGELAVHLVHLDIYICDHFNRQTLQPFLKHHNLIYLSLAGCHLISDDSVLQVAQNCPQLEHLDLRACGQVSDISISAIAMHCPRLRHLNVGRIRDREKITIRSIGLIAKHTNASVLGLAGCEVDDTCMEALAHYRGPGLERVSVNSCLKISNPTIYAFIRHCPNLSVFEMKECALIDDWEAVAELVQRKHVNKHACAITVFC
;
A
#
# COMPACT_ATOMS: atom_id res chain seq x y z
N MET A 1 39.28 18.88 -32.66
CA MET A 1 38.13 18.06 -33.12
C MET A 1 37.60 17.31 -31.91
N GLN A 2 36.52 17.82 -31.25
CA GLN A 2 35.83 17.13 -30.17
C GLN A 2 35.00 16.00 -30.77
N GLN A 3 35.38 14.75 -30.53
CA GLN A 3 34.49 13.61 -30.77
C GLN A 3 33.26 13.76 -29.88
N GLN A 4 32.13 14.13 -30.45
CA GLN A 4 30.82 13.95 -29.80
C GLN A 4 30.64 12.45 -29.61
N GLN A 5 30.82 11.96 -28.39
CA GLN A 5 30.41 10.61 -28.00
C GLN A 5 28.90 10.52 -28.20
N GLN A 6 28.45 9.85 -29.25
CA GLN A 6 27.03 9.53 -29.43
C GLN A 6 26.61 8.61 -28.28
N ALA A 7 25.62 9.05 -27.51
CA ALA A 7 25.06 8.24 -26.44
C ALA A 7 24.55 6.90 -27.03
N HIS A 8 24.80 5.81 -26.31
CA HIS A 8 24.40 4.47 -26.74
C HIS A 8 22.89 4.39 -26.99
N LEU A 9 22.47 3.75 -28.09
CA LEU A 9 21.05 3.65 -28.50
C LEU A 9 20.14 3.10 -27.41
N ALA A 10 20.64 2.20 -26.54
CA ALA A 10 19.92 1.66 -25.40
C ALA A 10 19.36 2.74 -24.46
N LEU A 11 20.01 3.92 -24.37
CA LEU A 11 19.56 5.04 -23.53
C LEU A 11 18.36 5.81 -24.12
N TYR A 12 17.89 5.43 -25.29
CA TYR A 12 16.71 5.97 -25.96
C TYR A 12 15.55 4.96 -26.05
N LEU A 13 15.74 3.71 -25.63
CA LEU A 13 14.70 2.68 -25.60
C LEU A 13 13.95 2.70 -24.26
N PRO A 14 12.63 3.01 -24.25
CA PRO A 14 11.84 3.12 -23.03
C PRO A 14 11.87 1.87 -22.15
N GLU A 15 11.90 0.68 -22.76
CA GLU A 15 11.94 -0.63 -22.09
C GLU A 15 13.23 -0.79 -21.29
N ILE A 16 14.36 -0.45 -21.92
CA ILE A 16 15.68 -0.53 -21.28
C ILE A 16 15.80 0.52 -20.18
N LEU A 17 15.33 1.76 -20.42
CA LEU A 17 15.30 2.80 -19.41
C LEU A 17 14.44 2.42 -18.21
N SER A 18 13.25 1.85 -18.45
CA SER A 18 12.38 1.38 -17.37
C SER A 18 13.05 0.30 -16.53
N HIS A 19 13.80 -0.59 -17.17
CA HIS A 19 14.57 -1.63 -16.49
C HIS A 19 15.73 -1.03 -15.68
N ILE A 20 16.53 -0.14 -16.28
CA ILE A 20 17.63 0.56 -15.59
C ILE A 20 17.07 1.32 -14.36
N PHE A 21 16.00 2.08 -14.53
CA PHE A 21 15.41 2.86 -13.44
C PHE A 21 14.82 1.99 -12.35
N SER A 22 14.40 0.75 -12.65
CA SER A 22 13.91 -0.18 -11.63
C SER A 22 14.99 -0.54 -10.59
N PHE A 23 16.27 -0.54 -10.97
CA PHE A 23 17.39 -0.74 -10.03
C PHE A 23 17.69 0.47 -9.15
N LEU A 24 17.20 1.66 -9.54
CA LEU A 24 17.32 2.87 -8.72
C LEU A 24 16.23 2.95 -7.64
N VAL A 25 15.20 2.10 -7.74
CA VAL A 25 14.13 1.99 -6.75
C VAL A 25 14.62 1.15 -5.58
N PRO A 26 14.55 1.63 -4.33
CA PRO A 26 14.94 0.85 -3.17
C PRO A 26 14.06 -0.40 -2.99
N ASN A 27 14.67 -1.55 -2.72
CA ASN A 27 13.97 -2.82 -2.53
C ASN A 27 13.26 -2.97 -1.16
N HIS A 28 13.34 -1.98 -0.27
CA HIS A 28 12.81 -2.06 1.10
C HIS A 28 11.63 -1.11 1.33
N PRO A 29 10.56 -1.54 2.06
CA PRO A 29 9.32 -0.79 2.23
C PRO A 29 9.33 0.25 3.38
N LEU A 30 10.47 0.64 3.95
CA LEU A 30 10.56 1.53 5.10
C LEU A 30 10.66 3.03 4.72
N GLU A 31 10.38 3.93 5.66
CA GLU A 31 10.24 5.39 5.49
C GLU A 31 11.36 6.10 4.70
N ASP A 32 12.58 5.55 4.74
CA ASP A 32 13.72 6.03 3.93
C ASP A 32 13.56 5.82 2.41
N VAL A 33 12.60 5.00 1.99
CA VAL A 33 12.38 4.64 0.58
C VAL A 33 11.93 5.84 -0.24
N LYS A 34 11.02 6.66 0.27
CA LYS A 34 10.55 7.86 -0.44
C LYS A 34 11.71 8.81 -0.71
N LYS A 35 12.51 9.13 0.31
CA LYS A 35 13.66 10.04 0.19
C LYS A 35 14.69 9.51 -0.81
N LYS A 36 15.07 8.23 -0.71
CA LYS A 36 16.02 7.57 -1.61
C LYS A 36 15.47 7.46 -3.04
N LEU A 37 14.19 7.15 -3.22
CA LEU A 37 13.55 7.08 -4.53
C LEU A 37 13.65 8.42 -5.27
N TYR A 38 13.29 9.52 -4.61
CA TYR A 38 13.37 10.85 -5.19
C TYR A 38 14.82 11.25 -5.46
N THR A 39 15.73 11.01 -4.54
CA THR A 39 17.15 11.36 -4.71
C THR A 39 17.77 10.66 -5.91
N ASN A 40 17.46 9.38 -6.13
CA ASN A 40 18.04 8.59 -7.21
C ASN A 40 17.41 8.89 -8.58
N LEU A 41 16.09 9.09 -8.63
CA LEU A 41 15.35 9.26 -9.90
C LEU A 41 15.19 10.71 -10.32
N PHE A 42 15.32 11.68 -9.40
CA PHE A 42 15.17 13.09 -9.73
C PHE A 42 16.15 13.57 -10.82
N PRO A 43 17.45 13.24 -10.79
CA PRO A 43 18.37 13.59 -11.87
C PRO A 43 17.92 13.04 -13.23
N CYS A 44 17.30 11.86 -13.26
CA CYS A 44 16.80 11.25 -14.48
C CYS A 44 15.68 12.05 -15.15
N LEU A 45 14.93 12.85 -14.39
CA LEU A 45 13.90 13.74 -14.93
C LEU A 45 14.50 14.87 -15.78
N LEU A 46 15.77 15.21 -15.57
CA LEU A 46 16.43 16.38 -16.17
C LEU A 46 17.25 16.04 -17.42
N VAL A 47 17.41 14.76 -17.78
CA VAL A 47 18.28 14.34 -18.91
C VAL A 47 17.68 14.66 -20.27
N ASN A 48 16.48 14.16 -20.57
CA ASN A 48 15.74 14.43 -21.79
C ASN A 48 14.27 13.98 -21.65
N ARG A 49 13.43 14.22 -22.66
CA ARG A 49 11.98 13.90 -22.64
C ARG A 49 11.68 12.41 -22.41
N ILE A 50 12.46 11.51 -23.00
CA ILE A 50 12.26 10.05 -22.88
C ILE A 50 12.58 9.61 -21.44
N TRP A 51 13.69 10.09 -20.89
CA TRP A 51 14.08 9.85 -19.52
C TRP A 51 13.06 10.43 -18.52
N ASN A 52 12.65 11.69 -18.73
CA ASN A 52 11.61 12.34 -17.91
C ASN A 52 10.33 11.51 -17.89
N LYS A 53 9.83 11.10 -19.07
CA LYS A 53 8.61 10.30 -19.17
C LYS A 53 8.72 8.97 -18.41
N ASN A 54 9.84 8.28 -18.53
CA ASN A 54 10.05 6.98 -17.89
C ASN A 54 10.31 7.11 -16.38
N ALA A 55 11.14 8.06 -15.95
CA ALA A 55 11.36 8.32 -14.51
C ALA A 55 10.08 8.80 -13.81
N SER A 56 9.31 9.70 -14.44
CA SER A 56 8.00 10.13 -13.92
C SER A 56 7.05 8.96 -13.71
N ARG A 57 6.99 7.99 -14.63
CA ARG A 57 6.14 6.80 -14.47
C ARG A 57 6.47 5.99 -13.21
N ILE A 58 7.72 5.93 -12.83
CA ILE A 58 8.16 5.20 -11.63
C ILE A 58 7.87 6.02 -10.38
N ILE A 59 8.17 7.31 -10.39
CA ILE A 59 7.93 8.21 -9.25
C ILE A 59 6.44 8.30 -8.93
N TRP A 60 5.58 8.42 -9.95
CA TRP A 60 4.13 8.55 -9.78
C TRP A 60 3.39 7.21 -9.63
N LYS A 61 4.10 6.07 -9.67
CA LYS A 61 3.49 4.75 -9.60
C LYS A 61 2.81 4.48 -8.26
N ASN A 62 3.44 4.89 -7.16
CA ASN A 62 2.98 4.60 -5.80
C ASN A 62 2.90 5.91 -5.00
N ALA A 63 1.73 6.19 -4.45
CA ALA A 63 1.50 7.31 -3.55
C ALA A 63 1.13 6.80 -2.15
N TYR A 64 1.79 7.33 -1.12
CA TYR A 64 1.58 6.93 0.28
C TYR A 64 1.50 8.17 1.18
N PHE A 65 0.49 8.24 2.03
CA PHE A 65 0.27 9.31 3.00
C PHE A 65 -0.18 8.74 4.34
N ASP A 66 0.37 9.29 5.43
CA ASP A 66 0.02 8.93 6.81
C ASP A 66 -0.50 10.16 7.56
N ASP A 67 -0.83 10.05 8.84
CA ASP A 67 -1.43 11.08 9.71
C ASP A 67 -0.52 12.28 10.03
N LYS A 68 0.73 12.30 9.55
CA LYS A 68 1.64 13.41 9.74
C LYS A 68 1.11 14.67 9.04
N GLN A 69 1.05 15.78 9.74
CA GLN A 69 0.45 17.03 9.24
C GLN A 69 0.96 17.48 7.87
N TYR A 70 2.25 17.32 7.59
CA TYR A 70 2.84 17.67 6.30
C TYR A 70 2.44 16.71 5.17
N GLU A 71 2.06 15.47 5.50
CA GLU A 71 1.65 14.46 4.50
C GLU A 71 0.26 14.73 3.97
N PHE A 72 -0.67 15.29 4.77
CA PHE A 72 -1.96 15.74 4.28
C PHE A 72 -1.81 16.87 3.25
N ASN A 73 -0.92 17.84 3.49
CA ASN A 73 -0.62 18.87 2.51
C ASN A 73 0.00 18.29 1.22
N SER A 74 0.84 17.27 1.34
CA SER A 74 1.41 16.55 0.20
C SER A 74 0.34 15.78 -0.58
N PHE A 75 -0.63 15.19 0.12
CA PHE A 75 -1.80 14.57 -0.49
C PHE A 75 -2.65 15.58 -1.27
N LEU A 76 -2.92 16.76 -0.69
CA LEU A 76 -3.64 17.84 -1.39
C LEU A 76 -2.89 18.29 -2.66
N LYS A 77 -1.55 18.43 -2.59
CA LYS A 77 -0.72 18.73 -3.76
C LYS A 77 -0.82 17.63 -4.84
N LEU A 78 -0.84 16.35 -4.47
CA LEU A 78 -1.08 15.26 -5.41
C LEU A 78 -2.45 15.44 -6.10
N ALA A 79 -3.51 15.66 -5.32
CA ALA A 79 -4.87 15.82 -5.84
C ALA A 79 -4.99 16.99 -6.81
N THR A 80 -4.49 18.17 -6.45
CA THR A 80 -4.49 19.37 -7.32
C THR A 80 -3.64 19.17 -8.57
N THR A 81 -2.48 18.51 -8.45
CA THR A 81 -1.64 18.18 -9.61
C THR A 81 -2.38 17.28 -10.59
N LEU A 82 -3.03 16.23 -10.13
CA LEU A 82 -3.77 15.32 -11.00
C LEU A 82 -4.99 15.99 -11.65
N GLN A 83 -5.62 16.98 -10.99
CA GLN A 83 -6.72 17.75 -11.56
C GLN A 83 -6.25 18.69 -12.68
N GLY A 84 -5.02 19.12 -12.65
CA GLY A 84 -4.48 20.09 -13.60
C GLY A 84 -4.66 21.53 -13.18
N ASP A 85 -5.16 21.78 -11.97
CA ASP A 85 -5.36 23.10 -11.37
C ASP A 85 -4.07 23.74 -10.86
N ILE A 86 -2.94 23.38 -11.47
CA ILE A 86 -1.67 23.97 -11.11
C ILE A 86 -1.62 25.38 -11.71
N THR A 87 -2.14 26.35 -10.99
CA THR A 87 -1.61 27.71 -11.07
C THR A 87 -0.22 27.65 -10.43
N PHE A 88 0.83 27.39 -11.23
CA PHE A 88 2.17 27.73 -10.78
C PHE A 88 2.11 29.23 -10.45
N PRO A 89 2.50 29.67 -9.24
CA PRO A 89 2.75 31.07 -9.05
C PRO A 89 3.78 31.44 -10.12
N THR A 90 3.36 32.27 -11.10
CA THR A 90 4.32 32.93 -11.96
C THR A 90 5.27 33.65 -11.00
N PRO A 91 6.60 33.42 -11.07
CA PRO A 91 7.51 34.13 -10.20
C PRO A 91 7.34 35.62 -10.52
N SER A 92 6.57 36.33 -9.67
CA SER A 92 6.68 37.76 -9.60
C SER A 92 8.14 38.01 -9.20
N LEU A 93 8.85 38.84 -9.96
CA LEU A 93 10.27 39.17 -9.83
C LEU A 93 10.61 39.86 -8.48
N SER A 94 9.98 39.47 -7.39
CA SER A 94 10.23 39.98 -6.04
C SER A 94 9.83 38.98 -4.97
N SER A 95 10.57 37.88 -4.80
CA SER A 95 10.81 37.25 -3.50
C SER A 95 11.53 35.88 -3.69
N SER A 96 12.82 35.93 -3.57
CA SER A 96 13.74 34.78 -3.59
C SER A 96 13.75 33.92 -2.32
N SER A 97 12.57 33.57 -1.75
CA SER A 97 12.55 32.81 -0.49
C SER A 97 11.58 31.63 -0.38
N ALA A 98 10.78 31.32 -1.42
CA ALA A 98 9.72 30.31 -1.29
C ALA A 98 10.10 28.88 -1.76
N PHE A 99 11.22 28.70 -2.44
CA PHE A 99 11.65 27.37 -2.93
C PHE A 99 12.72 26.67 -2.10
N ALA A 100 13.25 27.34 -1.05
CA ALA A 100 14.25 26.75 -0.15
C ALA A 100 13.67 25.83 0.93
N SER A 101 12.35 25.72 1.07
CA SER A 101 11.71 24.95 2.16
C SER A 101 11.33 23.51 1.82
N LEU A 102 11.76 22.97 0.67
CA LEU A 102 11.60 21.55 0.33
C LEU A 102 12.86 20.71 0.57
N ALA A 103 13.94 21.34 1.02
CA ALA A 103 15.14 20.63 1.44
C ALA A 103 15.51 21.12 2.85
N ILE A 104 15.58 20.19 3.81
CA ILE A 104 16.26 20.30 5.09
C ILE A 104 15.53 21.12 6.15
N ALA A 105 14.73 20.46 6.99
CA ALA A 105 14.54 20.82 8.38
C ALA A 105 15.42 19.88 9.22
N ASP A 106 16.69 20.24 9.38
CA ASP A 106 17.52 19.73 10.45
C ASP A 106 17.15 20.48 11.74
N ALA A 107 16.42 19.81 12.63
CA ALA A 107 16.20 20.27 13.99
C ALA A 107 17.17 19.54 14.91
N SER A 108 18.31 20.14 15.18
CA SER A 108 19.17 19.75 16.30
C SER A 108 18.65 20.37 17.59
N PRO A 109 18.48 19.61 18.68
CA PRO A 109 18.13 20.19 19.98
C PRO A 109 19.37 20.82 20.62
N LYS A 110 19.30 22.10 20.91
CA LYS A 110 20.27 22.80 21.77
C LYS A 110 20.17 22.23 23.18
N ARG A 111 21.21 21.54 23.62
CA ARG A 111 21.49 21.36 25.03
C ARG A 111 22.63 22.31 25.43
N SER A 112 22.30 23.23 26.29
CA SER A 112 23.25 24.02 27.10
C SER A 112 23.92 23.10 28.11
N CYS A 113 25.24 23.07 28.17
CA CYS A 113 25.98 22.75 29.36
C CYS A 113 27.34 23.43 29.34
N SER A 114 27.66 23.96 30.49
CA SER A 114 28.77 24.84 30.92
C SER A 114 30.12 24.16 30.88
N THR A 115 31.10 24.95 30.45
CA THR A 115 32.50 25.11 30.90
C THR A 115 33.22 23.97 31.63
N SER A 116 34.33 23.51 31.04
CA SER A 116 35.65 23.46 31.74
C SER A 116 36.76 23.27 30.68
N THR A 117 37.76 24.12 30.84
CA THR A 117 39.04 24.21 30.18
C THR A 117 39.93 22.98 30.37
N ILE A 118 40.71 22.58 29.34
CA ILE A 118 42.11 22.14 29.43
C ILE A 118 42.72 22.09 27.99
N SER A 119 43.81 22.79 27.88
CA SER A 119 44.99 22.91 26.99
C SER A 119 45.23 21.94 25.82
N SER A 120 45.53 22.57 24.71
CA SER A 120 46.64 22.42 23.74
C SER A 120 47.18 21.03 23.37
N TYR A 121 47.08 20.69 22.09
CA TYR A 121 48.20 20.22 21.26
C TYR A 121 47.89 20.54 19.78
N ASP A 122 48.81 21.25 19.11
CA ASP A 122 48.82 21.56 17.70
C ASP A 122 49.09 20.30 16.87
N ILE A 123 48.27 20.06 15.85
CA ILE A 123 48.67 19.25 14.69
C ILE A 123 48.13 19.94 13.45
N ASP A 124 49.07 20.47 12.66
CA ASP A 124 48.84 21.00 11.31
C ASP A 124 48.23 19.96 10.39
N THR A 125 47.06 20.24 9.86
CA THR A 125 46.51 19.59 8.66
C THR A 125 46.17 20.67 7.65
N PRO A 126 46.55 20.50 6.35
CA PRO A 126 46.32 21.52 5.34
C PRO A 126 44.86 21.72 5.06
N GLU A 127 44.43 22.98 5.10
CA GLU A 127 43.12 23.43 4.67
C GLU A 127 42.89 23.09 3.21
N CYS A 128 41.98 22.15 2.92
CA CYS A 128 41.38 22.03 1.62
C CYS A 128 40.26 23.08 1.57
N GLU A 129 40.44 24.10 0.76
CA GLU A 129 39.38 25.04 0.41
C GLU A 129 38.18 24.30 -0.17
N PRO A 130 36.94 24.58 0.25
CA PRO A 130 35.76 24.01 -0.41
C PRO A 130 35.65 24.63 -1.81
N GLU A 131 35.84 23.80 -2.84
CA GLU A 131 35.52 24.18 -4.19
C GLU A 131 34.05 24.67 -4.21
N THR A 132 33.89 25.94 -4.55
CA THR A 132 32.60 26.57 -4.78
C THR A 132 31.98 25.85 -5.99
N PHE A 133 31.09 24.90 -5.73
CA PHE A 133 30.13 24.45 -6.72
C PHE A 133 29.34 25.67 -7.15
N ASP A 134 29.64 26.17 -8.32
CA ASP A 134 28.80 27.19 -8.98
C ASP A 134 27.35 26.74 -8.92
N LYS A 135 26.51 27.56 -8.31
CA LYS A 135 25.06 27.38 -8.31
C LYS A 135 24.63 27.31 -9.78
N ILE A 136 24.49 26.09 -10.28
CA ILE A 136 23.79 25.85 -11.54
C ILE A 136 22.41 26.42 -11.32
N ASP A 137 22.08 27.43 -12.11
CA ASP A 137 20.80 28.15 -12.06
C ASP A 137 19.69 27.17 -12.45
N SER A 138 19.22 26.42 -11.45
CA SER A 138 18.22 25.36 -11.59
C SER A 138 16.93 25.88 -12.21
N ASP A 139 16.62 27.14 -12.00
CA ASP A 139 15.39 27.78 -12.49
C ASP A 139 15.43 27.98 -14.02
N HIS A 140 16.59 28.22 -14.59
CA HIS A 140 16.74 28.36 -16.05
C HIS A 140 16.67 27.00 -16.77
N LEU A 141 17.10 25.91 -16.13
CA LEU A 141 17.02 24.56 -16.68
C LEU A 141 15.58 24.02 -16.62
N PHE A 142 14.88 24.28 -15.52
CA PHE A 142 13.46 23.91 -15.34
C PHE A 142 12.56 24.60 -16.37
N ASN A 143 12.73 25.89 -16.61
CA ASN A 143 11.97 26.61 -17.62
C ASN A 143 12.21 26.12 -19.05
N LYS A 144 13.41 25.68 -19.38
CA LYS A 144 13.76 25.16 -20.72
C LYS A 144 13.21 23.76 -20.97
N LEU A 145 13.07 22.92 -19.93
CA LEU A 145 12.47 21.57 -20.01
C LEU A 145 10.94 21.62 -19.99
N ASP A 146 10.37 22.59 -19.28
CA ASP A 146 8.93 22.74 -19.08
C ASP A 146 8.19 23.23 -20.34
N LEU A 147 8.84 24.04 -21.17
CA LEU A 147 8.30 24.49 -22.46
C LEU A 147 8.18 23.38 -23.53
N ALA A 148 8.75 22.20 -23.27
CA ALA A 148 8.94 21.17 -24.27
C ALA A 148 7.85 20.08 -24.30
N VAL A 149 7.06 19.90 -23.21
CA VAL A 149 5.97 18.91 -23.15
C VAL A 149 4.67 19.63 -22.75
N PRO A 150 3.60 19.53 -23.58
CA PRO A 150 2.30 20.13 -23.23
C PRO A 150 1.84 19.66 -21.86
N GLN A 151 1.26 20.58 -21.06
CA GLN A 151 0.74 20.30 -19.73
C GLN A 151 -0.24 19.12 -19.75
N SER A 152 -1.12 19.06 -20.75
CA SER A 152 -2.07 17.97 -20.94
C SER A 152 -1.39 16.61 -21.07
N ALA A 153 -0.28 16.52 -21.79
CA ALA A 153 0.47 15.27 -21.96
C ALA A 153 1.18 14.83 -20.68
N ARG A 154 1.67 15.78 -19.86
CA ARG A 154 2.26 15.49 -18.53
C ARG A 154 1.20 14.97 -17.58
N LEU A 155 0.05 15.63 -17.50
CA LEU A 155 -1.07 15.22 -16.66
C LEU A 155 -1.58 13.83 -17.03
N THR A 156 -1.73 13.56 -18.33
CA THR A 156 -2.09 12.24 -18.82
C THR A 156 -1.08 11.17 -18.38
N ASN A 157 0.23 11.48 -18.47
CA ASN A 157 1.27 10.56 -18.02
C ASN A 157 1.17 10.28 -16.50
N TYR A 158 0.94 11.31 -15.66
CA TYR A 158 0.81 11.15 -14.21
C TYR A 158 -0.43 10.34 -13.83
N ARG A 159 -1.59 10.66 -14.39
CA ARG A 159 -2.86 9.92 -14.20
C ARG A 159 -2.74 8.45 -14.58
N HIS A 160 -2.09 8.17 -15.72
CA HIS A 160 -1.87 6.81 -16.20
C HIS A 160 -0.75 6.07 -15.47
N SER A 161 0.08 6.75 -14.71
CA SER A 161 1.19 6.12 -14.00
C SER A 161 0.79 5.60 -12.62
N LEU A 162 -0.20 6.21 -11.96
CA LEU A 162 -0.62 5.85 -10.61
C LEU A 162 -1.22 4.43 -10.59
N ARG A 163 -0.61 3.54 -9.82
CA ARG A 163 -1.00 2.14 -9.64
C ARG A 163 -1.42 1.82 -8.22
N SER A 164 -0.81 2.48 -7.24
CA SER A 164 -1.03 2.22 -5.82
C SER A 164 -1.23 3.54 -5.09
N LEU A 165 -2.29 3.59 -4.29
CA LEU A 165 -2.59 4.70 -3.39
C LEU A 165 -2.83 4.14 -1.99
N THR A 166 -2.03 4.59 -1.03
CA THR A 166 -2.16 4.24 0.39
C THR A 166 -2.37 5.48 1.21
N ILE A 167 -3.43 5.50 2.02
CA ILE A 167 -3.77 6.58 2.95
C ILE A 167 -4.04 5.98 4.31
N ARG A 168 -3.32 6.44 5.33
CA ARG A 168 -3.42 5.88 6.67
C ARG A 168 -3.68 6.92 7.72
N LYS A 169 -4.66 6.64 8.58
CA LYS A 169 -4.99 7.39 9.80
C LYS A 169 -5.34 8.88 9.58
N ILE A 170 -5.69 9.28 8.38
CA ILE A 170 -6.15 10.64 8.11
C ILE A 170 -7.63 10.75 8.50
N LYS A 171 -7.90 11.47 9.58
CA LYS A 171 -9.23 11.59 10.20
C LYS A 171 -9.97 12.88 9.82
N LEU A 172 -9.52 13.57 8.78
CA LEU A 172 -10.10 14.83 8.32
C LEU A 172 -11.22 14.57 7.30
N ASN A 173 -12.38 15.20 7.49
CA ASN A 173 -13.48 15.12 6.53
C ASN A 173 -13.11 15.74 5.17
N SER A 174 -12.24 16.74 5.16
CA SER A 174 -11.69 17.37 3.95
C SER A 174 -10.86 16.43 3.06
N LEU A 175 -10.60 15.18 3.51
CA LEU A 175 -9.98 14.13 2.71
C LEU A 175 -10.87 13.70 1.53
N ASN A 176 -12.19 13.62 1.74
CA ASN A 176 -13.10 12.88 0.86
C ASN A 176 -13.21 13.47 -0.55
N GLU A 177 -13.36 14.79 -0.68
CA GLU A 177 -13.52 15.43 -1.99
C GLU A 177 -12.26 15.29 -2.87
N PRO A 178 -11.05 15.66 -2.40
CA PRO A 178 -9.83 15.47 -3.19
C PRO A 178 -9.57 13.99 -3.52
N LEU A 179 -9.90 13.08 -2.59
CA LEU A 179 -9.72 11.64 -2.79
C LEU A 179 -10.67 11.09 -3.85
N ALA A 180 -11.94 11.49 -3.85
CA ALA A 180 -12.90 11.11 -4.88
C ALA A 180 -12.44 11.58 -6.28
N LYS A 181 -11.91 12.79 -6.40
CA LYS A 181 -11.35 13.32 -7.65
C LYS A 181 -10.12 12.52 -8.13
N ILE A 182 -9.25 12.09 -7.21
CA ILE A 182 -8.17 11.16 -7.56
C ILE A 182 -8.74 9.86 -8.11
N GLY A 183 -9.81 9.31 -7.51
CA GLY A 183 -10.49 8.11 -7.97
C GLY A 183 -11.01 8.23 -9.40
N GLU A 184 -11.53 9.40 -9.78
CA GLU A 184 -11.98 9.66 -11.16
C GLU A 184 -10.84 9.68 -12.18
N LEU A 185 -9.67 10.17 -11.78
CA LEU A 185 -8.54 10.46 -12.66
C LEU A 185 -7.51 9.31 -12.73
N ALA A 186 -7.42 8.47 -11.70
CA ALA A 186 -6.45 7.39 -11.59
C ALA A 186 -6.93 6.12 -12.30
N VAL A 187 -7.10 6.20 -13.62
CA VAL A 187 -7.74 5.17 -14.48
C VAL A 187 -7.08 3.79 -14.45
N HIS A 188 -5.84 3.71 -14.00
CA HIS A 188 -5.07 2.46 -13.94
C HIS A 188 -4.70 2.04 -12.51
N LEU A 189 -5.40 2.58 -11.51
CA LEU A 189 -5.19 2.20 -10.11
C LEU A 189 -5.60 0.74 -9.90
N VAL A 190 -4.71 -0.05 -9.33
CA VAL A 190 -4.92 -1.48 -9.05
C VAL A 190 -4.85 -1.80 -7.55
N HIS A 191 -4.25 -0.91 -6.76
CA HIS A 191 -4.06 -1.07 -5.32
C HIS A 191 -4.56 0.16 -4.58
N LEU A 192 -5.59 -0.01 -3.76
CA LEU A 192 -6.15 1.02 -2.88
C LEU A 192 -6.12 0.53 -1.44
N ASP A 193 -5.36 1.22 -0.58
CA ASP A 193 -5.26 0.93 0.85
C ASP A 193 -5.64 2.17 1.66
N ILE A 194 -6.82 2.13 2.26
CA ILE A 194 -7.35 3.16 3.16
C ILE A 194 -7.47 2.56 4.56
N TYR A 195 -6.62 3.02 5.48
CA TYR A 195 -6.50 2.44 6.81
C TYR A 195 -6.85 3.45 7.91
N ILE A 196 -7.89 3.15 8.71
CA ILE A 196 -8.36 3.96 9.84
C ILE A 196 -8.62 5.43 9.40
N CYS A 197 -9.42 5.61 8.35
CA CYS A 197 -9.88 6.92 7.90
C CYS A 197 -11.37 7.07 8.26
N ASP A 198 -11.66 7.76 9.38
CA ASP A 198 -12.98 7.77 10.03
C ASP A 198 -14.10 8.34 9.14
N HIS A 199 -13.79 9.25 8.23
CA HIS A 199 -14.76 9.91 7.34
C HIS A 199 -14.84 9.28 5.94
N PHE A 200 -13.98 8.29 5.63
CA PHE A 200 -14.02 7.62 4.34
C PHE A 200 -15.32 6.85 4.17
N ASN A 201 -16.04 7.12 3.08
CA ASN A 201 -17.39 6.63 2.87
C ASN A 201 -17.62 6.10 1.44
N ARG A 202 -18.86 5.62 1.19
CA ARG A 202 -19.28 5.07 -0.10
C ARG A 202 -19.09 6.04 -1.27
N GLN A 203 -19.43 7.34 -1.08
CA GLN A 203 -19.32 8.34 -2.14
C GLN A 203 -17.86 8.57 -2.55
N THR A 204 -16.95 8.51 -1.60
CA THR A 204 -15.51 8.63 -1.85
C THR A 204 -14.93 7.37 -2.52
N LEU A 205 -15.47 6.19 -2.20
CA LEU A 205 -15.03 4.93 -2.79
C LEU A 205 -15.49 4.76 -4.25
N GLN A 206 -16.72 5.18 -4.56
CA GLN A 206 -17.39 4.92 -5.84
C GLN A 206 -16.57 5.31 -7.10
N PRO A 207 -15.87 6.46 -7.16
CA PRO A 207 -15.06 6.83 -8.33
C PRO A 207 -13.96 5.81 -8.66
N PHE A 208 -13.34 5.20 -7.65
CA PHE A 208 -12.30 4.18 -7.85
C PHE A 208 -12.84 2.88 -8.47
N LEU A 209 -14.11 2.58 -8.24
CA LEU A 209 -14.74 1.34 -8.74
C LEU A 209 -15.10 1.43 -10.23
N LYS A 210 -15.27 2.64 -10.78
CA LYS A 210 -15.66 2.87 -12.18
C LYS A 210 -14.69 2.27 -13.21
N HIS A 211 -13.44 2.09 -12.84
CA HIS A 211 -12.39 1.63 -13.76
C HIS A 211 -12.22 0.11 -13.79
N HIS A 212 -12.89 -0.64 -12.89
CA HIS A 212 -12.88 -2.11 -12.80
C HIS A 212 -11.49 -2.76 -12.66
N ASN A 213 -10.46 -1.99 -12.27
CA ASN A 213 -9.06 -2.43 -12.29
C ASN A 213 -8.51 -2.85 -10.91
N LEU A 214 -9.31 -2.69 -9.84
CA LEU A 214 -8.82 -2.99 -8.49
C LEU A 214 -8.57 -4.49 -8.32
N ILE A 215 -7.33 -4.80 -7.91
CA ILE A 215 -6.85 -6.13 -7.53
C ILE A 215 -6.70 -6.22 -6.02
N TYR A 216 -6.29 -5.13 -5.40
CA TYR A 216 -6.09 -5.01 -3.95
C TYR A 216 -6.95 -3.87 -3.41
N LEU A 217 -7.80 -4.17 -2.43
CA LEU A 217 -8.60 -3.20 -1.70
C LEU A 217 -8.51 -3.47 -0.19
N SER A 218 -8.01 -2.51 0.55
CA SER A 218 -8.04 -2.50 2.01
C SER A 218 -8.82 -1.27 2.48
N LEU A 219 -9.81 -1.49 3.34
CA LEU A 219 -10.64 -0.47 3.96
C LEU A 219 -10.67 -0.67 5.48
N ALA A 220 -9.60 -1.27 6.03
CA ALA A 220 -9.54 -1.67 7.42
C ALA A 220 -9.69 -0.49 8.38
N GLY A 221 -10.66 -0.58 9.30
CA GLY A 221 -10.97 0.46 10.27
C GLY A 221 -11.77 1.65 9.72
N CYS A 222 -12.32 1.56 8.50
CA CYS A 222 -13.19 2.58 7.92
C CYS A 222 -14.64 2.32 8.33
N HIS A 223 -15.10 2.96 9.41
CA HIS A 223 -16.37 2.66 10.07
C HIS A 223 -17.64 2.97 9.26
N LEU A 224 -17.54 3.85 8.26
CA LEU A 224 -18.67 4.22 7.40
C LEU A 224 -18.86 3.30 6.19
N ILE A 225 -17.98 2.30 6.05
CA ILE A 225 -18.11 1.27 5.01
C ILE A 225 -19.14 0.23 5.45
N SER A 226 -20.22 0.13 4.68
CA SER A 226 -21.37 -0.74 4.91
C SER A 226 -21.50 -1.81 3.82
N ASP A 227 -22.51 -2.68 3.98
CA ASP A 227 -22.85 -3.67 2.95
C ASP A 227 -23.08 -3.02 1.56
N ASP A 228 -23.75 -1.88 1.49
CA ASP A 228 -23.95 -1.16 0.22
C ASP A 228 -22.64 -0.79 -0.48
N SER A 229 -21.63 -0.40 0.28
CA SER A 229 -20.31 -0.08 -0.25
C SER A 229 -19.65 -1.33 -0.83
N VAL A 230 -19.69 -2.45 -0.09
CA VAL A 230 -19.04 -3.71 -0.48
C VAL A 230 -19.82 -4.42 -1.60
N LEU A 231 -21.15 -4.27 -1.69
CA LEU A 231 -21.95 -4.72 -2.83
C LEU A 231 -21.50 -4.04 -4.13
N GLN A 232 -21.21 -2.73 -4.09
CA GLN A 232 -20.64 -2.04 -5.25
C GLN A 232 -19.24 -2.55 -5.61
N VAL A 233 -18.41 -2.87 -4.62
CA VAL A 233 -17.11 -3.52 -4.88
C VAL A 233 -17.30 -4.85 -5.60
N ALA A 234 -18.21 -5.70 -5.11
CA ALA A 234 -18.50 -7.00 -5.73
C ALA A 234 -18.91 -6.84 -7.19
N GLN A 235 -19.80 -5.89 -7.49
CA GLN A 235 -20.30 -5.65 -8.85
C GLN A 235 -19.25 -5.08 -9.82
N ASN A 236 -18.30 -4.29 -9.31
CA ASN A 236 -17.38 -3.53 -10.15
C ASN A 236 -15.94 -4.04 -10.15
N CYS A 237 -15.56 -4.96 -9.27
CA CYS A 237 -14.17 -5.41 -9.13
C CYS A 237 -14.01 -6.93 -9.32
N PRO A 238 -14.31 -7.51 -10.50
CA PRO A 238 -14.24 -8.96 -10.73
C PRO A 238 -12.81 -9.51 -10.69
N GLN A 239 -11.80 -8.64 -10.77
CA GLN A 239 -10.38 -9.00 -10.72
C GLN A 239 -9.81 -8.95 -9.29
N LEU A 240 -10.65 -8.68 -8.28
CA LEU A 240 -10.21 -8.50 -6.89
C LEU A 240 -9.59 -9.79 -6.35
N GLU A 241 -8.35 -9.70 -5.88
CA GLU A 241 -7.59 -10.79 -5.28
C GLU A 241 -7.40 -10.60 -3.76
N HIS A 242 -7.38 -9.35 -3.30
CA HIS A 242 -7.18 -9.01 -1.89
C HIS A 242 -8.27 -8.06 -1.40
N LEU A 243 -8.97 -8.44 -0.33
CA LEU A 243 -9.99 -7.62 0.34
C LEU A 243 -9.76 -7.64 1.85
N ASP A 244 -9.46 -6.47 2.42
CA ASP A 244 -9.34 -6.28 3.85
C ASP A 244 -10.42 -5.33 4.38
N LEU A 245 -11.33 -5.86 5.18
CA LEU A 245 -12.47 -5.17 5.80
C LEU A 245 -12.43 -5.29 7.32
N ARG A 246 -11.25 -5.46 7.90
CA ARG A 246 -11.11 -5.54 9.36
C ARG A 246 -11.72 -4.33 10.05
N ALA A 247 -12.43 -4.59 11.13
CA ALA A 247 -13.11 -3.57 11.94
C ALA A 247 -14.14 -2.71 11.16
N CYS A 248 -14.62 -3.16 10.00
CA CYS A 248 -15.78 -2.57 9.30
C CYS A 248 -17.07 -3.17 9.87
N GLY A 249 -17.55 -2.63 10.98
CA GLY A 249 -18.68 -3.20 11.76
C GLY A 249 -20.03 -3.23 11.01
N GLN A 250 -20.21 -2.44 9.94
CA GLN A 250 -21.44 -2.41 9.15
C GLN A 250 -21.48 -3.42 7.99
N VAL A 251 -20.40 -4.19 7.81
CA VAL A 251 -20.29 -5.26 6.80
C VAL A 251 -20.85 -6.56 7.37
N SER A 252 -21.63 -7.30 6.58
CA SER A 252 -22.30 -8.54 6.99
C SER A 252 -22.16 -9.66 5.94
N ASP A 253 -22.79 -10.80 6.23
CA ASP A 253 -22.92 -11.94 5.31
C ASP A 253 -23.50 -11.54 3.96
N ILE A 254 -24.34 -10.49 3.91
CA ILE A 254 -24.99 -10.02 2.66
C ILE A 254 -23.95 -9.63 1.62
N SER A 255 -23.06 -8.72 1.99
CA SER A 255 -22.07 -8.22 1.04
C SER A 255 -20.91 -9.21 0.81
N ILE A 256 -20.50 -9.96 1.84
CA ILE A 256 -19.44 -10.97 1.67
C ILE A 256 -19.91 -12.13 0.79
N SER A 257 -21.20 -12.51 0.86
CA SER A 257 -21.78 -13.47 -0.08
C SER A 257 -21.73 -12.95 -1.53
N ALA A 258 -22.01 -11.67 -1.74
CA ALA A 258 -21.89 -11.06 -3.07
C ALA A 258 -20.42 -11.06 -3.57
N ILE A 259 -19.46 -10.77 -2.70
CA ILE A 259 -18.02 -10.90 -3.03
C ILE A 259 -17.69 -12.33 -3.47
N ALA A 260 -18.19 -13.34 -2.76
CA ALA A 260 -17.98 -14.74 -3.12
C ALA A 260 -18.47 -15.06 -4.54
N MET A 261 -19.60 -14.50 -4.95
CA MET A 261 -20.23 -14.76 -6.26
C MET A 261 -19.61 -13.97 -7.41
N HIS A 262 -19.09 -12.78 -7.17
CA HIS A 262 -18.65 -11.87 -8.23
C HIS A 262 -17.11 -11.70 -8.31
N CYS A 263 -16.36 -12.12 -7.28
CA CYS A 263 -14.90 -11.99 -7.22
C CYS A 263 -14.20 -13.38 -7.12
N PRO A 264 -14.28 -14.24 -8.16
CA PRO A 264 -13.78 -15.61 -8.10
C PRO A 264 -12.26 -15.70 -7.94
N ARG A 265 -11.54 -14.62 -8.25
CA ARG A 265 -10.07 -14.53 -8.08
C ARG A 265 -9.61 -14.20 -6.66
N LEU A 266 -10.55 -13.97 -5.75
CA LEU A 266 -10.22 -13.59 -4.37
C LEU A 266 -9.34 -14.65 -3.70
N ARG A 267 -8.17 -14.23 -3.24
CA ARG A 267 -7.14 -15.05 -2.57
C ARG A 267 -6.98 -14.70 -1.10
N HIS A 268 -7.18 -13.43 -0.77
CA HIS A 268 -7.07 -12.92 0.59
C HIS A 268 -8.36 -12.22 0.99
N LEU A 269 -8.99 -12.68 2.05
CA LEU A 269 -10.12 -12.03 2.69
C LEU A 269 -9.83 -11.85 4.19
N ASN A 270 -9.97 -10.62 4.67
CA ASN A 270 -9.94 -10.36 6.09
C ASN A 270 -11.18 -9.56 6.51
N VAL A 271 -12.01 -10.18 7.36
CA VAL A 271 -13.25 -9.60 7.92
C VAL A 271 -13.23 -9.59 9.46
N GLY A 272 -12.04 -9.73 10.04
CA GLY A 272 -11.84 -9.77 11.48
C GLY A 272 -12.45 -8.57 12.20
N ARG A 273 -13.08 -8.80 13.36
CA ARG A 273 -13.84 -7.80 14.11
C ARG A 273 -13.80 -8.05 15.61
N ILE A 274 -14.10 -7.02 16.39
CA ILE A 274 -14.19 -7.10 17.85
C ILE A 274 -15.67 -7.10 18.30
N ARG A 275 -16.53 -6.42 17.53
CA ARG A 275 -17.97 -6.27 17.79
C ARG A 275 -18.78 -6.85 16.64
N ASP A 276 -20.09 -6.99 16.82
CA ASP A 276 -21.05 -7.47 15.78
C ASP A 276 -20.60 -8.80 15.16
N ARG A 277 -20.19 -9.74 16.01
CA ARG A 277 -19.65 -11.05 15.63
C ARG A 277 -20.60 -11.83 14.73
N GLU A 278 -21.90 -11.77 15.05
CA GLU A 278 -23.02 -12.45 14.40
C GLU A 278 -23.25 -12.04 12.95
N LYS A 279 -22.68 -10.93 12.50
CA LYS A 279 -22.83 -10.45 11.13
C LYS A 279 -22.05 -11.25 10.11
N ILE A 280 -21.00 -11.98 10.53
CA ILE A 280 -20.20 -12.85 9.65
C ILE A 280 -20.23 -14.27 10.17
N THR A 281 -20.84 -15.15 9.37
CA THR A 281 -21.15 -16.53 9.74
C THR A 281 -20.76 -17.51 8.62
N ILE A 282 -21.06 -18.80 8.80
CA ILE A 282 -20.94 -19.86 7.77
C ILE A 282 -21.65 -19.48 6.46
N ARG A 283 -22.70 -18.65 6.49
CA ARG A 283 -23.48 -18.29 5.29
C ARG A 283 -22.59 -17.65 4.22
N SER A 284 -21.75 -16.68 4.59
CA SER A 284 -20.86 -16.04 3.65
C SER A 284 -19.53 -16.79 3.50
N ILE A 285 -18.94 -17.29 4.61
CA ILE A 285 -17.63 -17.95 4.56
C ILE A 285 -17.71 -19.29 3.81
N GLY A 286 -18.82 -20.01 3.90
CA GLY A 286 -19.08 -21.22 3.10
C GLY A 286 -19.11 -20.92 1.61
N LEU A 287 -19.71 -19.78 1.19
CA LEU A 287 -19.70 -19.33 -0.21
C LEU A 287 -18.30 -18.91 -0.66
N ILE A 288 -17.55 -18.18 0.18
CA ILE A 288 -16.14 -17.85 -0.09
C ILE A 288 -15.32 -19.12 -0.32
N ALA A 289 -15.49 -20.13 0.55
CA ALA A 289 -14.80 -21.40 0.41
C ALA A 289 -15.11 -22.09 -0.93
N LYS A 290 -16.36 -22.04 -1.37
CA LYS A 290 -16.85 -22.76 -2.54
C LYS A 290 -16.55 -22.04 -3.86
N HIS A 291 -16.66 -20.73 -3.91
CA HIS A 291 -16.70 -19.95 -5.16
C HIS A 291 -15.45 -19.09 -5.41
N THR A 292 -14.51 -19.02 -4.48
CA THR A 292 -13.29 -18.22 -4.64
C THR A 292 -12.01 -19.05 -4.56
N ASN A 293 -10.88 -18.38 -4.79
CA ASN A 293 -9.54 -18.97 -4.62
C ASN A 293 -8.89 -18.57 -3.28
N ALA A 294 -9.70 -18.31 -2.25
CA ALA A 294 -9.20 -17.85 -0.96
C ALA A 294 -8.16 -18.82 -0.37
N SER A 295 -6.96 -18.32 -0.15
CA SER A 295 -5.84 -19.03 0.50
C SER A 295 -5.49 -18.42 1.85
N VAL A 296 -5.84 -17.13 2.07
CA VAL A 296 -5.59 -16.41 3.32
C VAL A 296 -6.91 -15.87 3.85
N LEU A 297 -7.31 -16.29 5.05
CA LEU A 297 -8.56 -15.91 5.69
C LEU A 297 -8.32 -15.35 7.09
N GLY A 298 -8.72 -14.10 7.32
CA GLY A 298 -8.78 -13.45 8.62
C GLY A 298 -10.22 -13.37 9.12
N LEU A 299 -10.58 -14.26 10.05
CA LEU A 299 -11.93 -14.40 10.61
C LEU A 299 -11.97 -14.07 12.11
N ALA A 300 -10.93 -13.43 12.63
CA ALA A 300 -10.82 -13.13 14.06
C ALA A 300 -12.07 -12.45 14.60
N GLY A 301 -12.65 -12.99 15.68
CA GLY A 301 -13.83 -12.47 16.33
C GLY A 301 -15.15 -12.59 15.56
N CYS A 302 -15.18 -13.32 14.44
CA CYS A 302 -16.43 -13.63 13.73
C CYS A 302 -17.20 -14.77 14.41
N GLU A 303 -18.49 -14.89 14.11
CA GLU A 303 -19.33 -15.99 14.60
C GLU A 303 -19.26 -17.22 13.66
N VAL A 304 -18.07 -17.79 13.61
CA VAL A 304 -17.79 -19.03 12.89
C VAL A 304 -17.63 -20.18 13.87
N ASP A 305 -18.02 -21.38 13.46
CA ASP A 305 -18.01 -22.61 14.24
C ASP A 305 -17.26 -23.74 13.51
N ASP A 306 -17.18 -24.91 14.11
CA ASP A 306 -16.52 -26.08 13.53
C ASP A 306 -17.14 -26.47 12.19
N THR A 307 -18.48 -26.36 12.02
CA THR A 307 -19.15 -26.65 10.75
C THR A 307 -18.67 -25.73 9.63
N CYS A 308 -18.45 -24.46 9.97
CA CYS A 308 -17.89 -23.48 9.03
C CYS A 308 -16.46 -23.85 8.64
N MET A 309 -15.63 -24.24 9.60
CA MET A 309 -14.22 -24.62 9.36
C MET A 309 -14.10 -25.94 8.61
N GLU A 310 -14.97 -26.91 8.88
CA GLU A 310 -15.06 -28.16 8.12
C GLU A 310 -15.41 -27.89 6.65
N ALA A 311 -16.41 -27.02 6.39
CA ALA A 311 -16.75 -26.61 5.03
C ALA A 311 -15.56 -25.92 4.34
N LEU A 312 -14.86 -25.04 5.03
CA LEU A 312 -13.66 -24.36 4.53
C LEU A 312 -12.56 -25.38 4.19
N ALA A 313 -12.27 -26.31 5.10
CA ALA A 313 -11.29 -27.36 4.90
C ALA A 313 -11.66 -28.28 3.72
N HIS A 314 -12.95 -28.61 3.57
CA HIS A 314 -13.43 -29.47 2.49
C HIS A 314 -13.28 -28.80 1.11
N TYR A 315 -13.73 -27.56 0.95
CA TYR A 315 -13.74 -26.89 -0.36
C TYR A 315 -12.39 -26.25 -0.72
N ARG A 316 -11.64 -25.77 0.26
CA ARG A 316 -10.39 -25.00 0.04
C ARG A 316 -9.13 -25.67 0.59
N GLY A 317 -9.26 -26.78 1.32
CA GLY A 317 -8.18 -27.38 2.09
C GLY A 317 -6.80 -27.38 1.44
N PRO A 318 -6.62 -27.93 0.23
CA PRO A 318 -5.31 -27.93 -0.46
C PRO A 318 -4.81 -26.53 -0.85
N GLY A 319 -5.71 -25.56 -0.97
CA GLY A 319 -5.39 -24.17 -1.33
C GLY A 319 -5.21 -23.23 -0.13
N LEU A 320 -5.52 -23.68 1.10
CA LEU A 320 -5.37 -22.86 2.30
C LEU A 320 -3.90 -22.75 2.74
N GLU A 321 -3.46 -21.50 2.91
CA GLU A 321 -2.11 -21.16 3.36
C GLU A 321 -2.11 -20.54 4.76
N ARG A 322 -3.10 -19.69 5.05
CA ARG A 322 -3.21 -18.99 6.33
C ARG A 322 -4.66 -18.82 6.75
N VAL A 323 -4.97 -19.16 8.00
CA VAL A 323 -6.27 -18.94 8.64
C VAL A 323 -6.07 -18.34 10.02
N SER A 324 -6.80 -17.25 10.32
CA SER A 324 -6.85 -16.64 11.64
C SER A 324 -8.28 -16.69 12.17
N VAL A 325 -8.47 -17.39 13.29
CA VAL A 325 -9.74 -17.53 14.01
C VAL A 325 -9.62 -17.02 15.46
N ASN A 326 -8.70 -16.10 15.71
CA ASN A 326 -8.49 -15.52 17.03
C ASN A 326 -9.83 -15.04 17.63
N SER A 327 -10.08 -15.35 18.89
CA SER A 327 -11.30 -15.00 19.61
C SER A 327 -12.60 -15.53 18.97
N CYS A 328 -12.56 -16.62 18.19
CA CYS A 328 -13.75 -17.31 17.70
C CYS A 328 -14.22 -18.34 18.74
N LEU A 329 -15.23 -17.99 19.52
CA LEU A 329 -15.61 -18.71 20.73
C LEU A 329 -16.29 -20.07 20.47
N LYS A 330 -16.68 -20.38 19.22
CA LYS A 330 -17.38 -21.62 18.84
C LYS A 330 -16.46 -22.61 18.09
N ILE A 331 -15.18 -22.32 18.01
CA ILE A 331 -14.17 -23.18 17.39
C ILE A 331 -13.62 -24.13 18.44
N SER A 332 -13.60 -25.42 18.12
CA SER A 332 -13.13 -26.48 19.01
C SER A 332 -12.27 -27.53 18.28
N ASN A 333 -11.98 -28.69 18.90
CA ASN A 333 -11.09 -29.72 18.36
C ASN A 333 -11.49 -30.27 16.98
N PRO A 334 -12.77 -30.45 16.59
CA PRO A 334 -13.18 -30.84 15.24
C PRO A 334 -12.56 -29.99 14.14
N THR A 335 -12.38 -28.68 14.35
CA THR A 335 -11.66 -27.81 13.41
C THR A 335 -10.23 -28.25 13.21
N ILE A 336 -9.50 -28.60 14.28
CA ILE A 336 -8.12 -29.08 14.21
C ILE A 336 -8.05 -30.38 13.39
N TYR A 337 -8.95 -31.33 13.68
CA TYR A 337 -9.00 -32.60 12.95
C TYR A 337 -9.32 -32.41 11.46
N ALA A 338 -10.24 -31.49 11.10
CA ALA A 338 -10.56 -31.17 9.72
C ALA A 338 -9.36 -30.57 8.99
N PHE A 339 -8.62 -29.66 9.64
CA PHE A 339 -7.42 -29.04 9.05
C PHE A 339 -6.26 -30.05 8.91
N ILE A 340 -6.07 -30.93 9.86
CA ILE A 340 -5.15 -32.06 9.76
C ILE A 340 -5.49 -32.89 8.53
N ARG A 341 -6.74 -33.23 8.31
CA ARG A 341 -7.18 -34.12 7.24
C ARG A 341 -7.10 -33.47 5.85
N HIS A 342 -7.46 -32.21 5.72
CA HIS A 342 -7.76 -31.59 4.43
C HIS A 342 -6.82 -30.45 4.02
N CYS A 343 -6.01 -29.89 4.94
CA CYS A 343 -5.23 -28.67 4.68
C CYS A 343 -3.70 -28.92 4.68
N PRO A 344 -3.16 -29.62 3.67
CA PRO A 344 -1.73 -30.00 3.66
C PRO A 344 -0.79 -28.81 3.49
N ASN A 345 -1.27 -27.68 2.93
CA ASN A 345 -0.47 -26.50 2.63
C ASN A 345 -0.65 -25.36 3.65
N LEU A 346 -1.43 -25.58 4.71
CA LEU A 346 -1.66 -24.58 5.75
C LEU A 346 -0.34 -24.22 6.45
N SER A 347 0.12 -22.97 6.35
CA SER A 347 1.40 -22.51 6.91
C SER A 347 1.27 -21.67 8.17
N VAL A 348 0.13 -21.01 8.34
CA VAL A 348 -0.15 -20.21 9.53
C VAL A 348 -1.57 -20.51 10.01
N PHE A 349 -1.71 -20.90 11.27
CA PHE A 349 -3.00 -21.01 11.95
C PHE A 349 -2.96 -20.20 13.24
N GLU A 350 -3.83 -19.18 13.34
CA GLU A 350 -3.94 -18.34 14.51
C GLU A 350 -5.26 -18.63 15.23
N MET A 351 -5.20 -19.09 16.49
CA MET A 351 -6.35 -19.52 17.29
C MET A 351 -6.33 -18.96 18.70
N LYS A 352 -5.74 -17.77 18.89
CA LYS A 352 -5.67 -17.13 20.19
C LYS A 352 -7.08 -16.94 20.77
N GLU A 353 -7.27 -17.22 22.06
CA GLU A 353 -8.56 -17.11 22.76
C GLU A 353 -9.67 -18.02 22.22
N CYS A 354 -9.34 -19.16 21.59
CA CYS A 354 -10.28 -20.24 21.25
C CYS A 354 -10.32 -21.26 22.39
N ALA A 355 -11.02 -20.99 23.46
CA ALA A 355 -10.96 -21.74 24.71
C ALA A 355 -11.53 -23.18 24.63
N LEU A 356 -12.23 -23.54 23.56
CA LEU A 356 -12.78 -24.88 23.35
C LEU A 356 -11.80 -25.84 22.64
N ILE A 357 -10.61 -25.32 22.23
CA ILE A 357 -9.52 -26.16 21.71
C ILE A 357 -8.66 -26.56 22.89
N ASP A 358 -8.75 -27.83 23.29
CA ASP A 358 -8.03 -28.42 24.42
C ASP A 358 -7.24 -29.68 24.07
N ASP A 359 -7.39 -30.23 22.85
CA ASP A 359 -6.58 -31.36 22.34
C ASP A 359 -5.25 -30.82 21.78
N TRP A 360 -4.31 -30.62 22.68
CA TRP A 360 -2.95 -30.14 22.33
C TRP A 360 -2.10 -31.20 21.58
N GLU A 361 -2.47 -32.47 21.65
CA GLU A 361 -1.81 -33.53 20.89
C GLU A 361 -2.16 -33.37 19.39
N ALA A 362 -3.42 -33.18 19.07
CA ALA A 362 -3.86 -32.86 17.72
C ALA A 362 -3.26 -31.56 17.19
N VAL A 363 -3.17 -30.51 18.03
CA VAL A 363 -2.49 -29.26 17.65
C VAL A 363 -1.01 -29.51 17.33
N ALA A 364 -0.32 -30.33 18.14
CA ALA A 364 1.07 -30.70 17.89
C ALA A 364 1.21 -31.50 16.57
N GLU A 365 0.29 -32.43 16.26
CA GLU A 365 0.24 -33.12 14.98
C GLU A 365 0.10 -32.17 13.80
N LEU A 366 -0.81 -31.19 13.90
CA LEU A 366 -0.99 -30.17 12.87
C LEU A 366 0.32 -29.38 12.60
N VAL A 367 1.07 -29.05 13.64
CA VAL A 367 2.37 -28.36 13.55
C VAL A 367 3.45 -29.26 12.94
N GLN A 368 3.51 -30.52 13.35
CA GLN A 368 4.59 -31.46 12.96
C GLN A 368 4.49 -31.94 11.51
N ARG A 369 3.29 -32.05 10.94
CA ARG A 369 3.07 -32.53 9.56
C ARG A 369 3.93 -31.87 8.50
N LYS A 370 4.33 -30.63 8.71
CA LYS A 370 5.15 -29.86 7.76
C LYS A 370 6.65 -30.14 7.82
N HIS A 371 7.15 -30.69 8.92
CA HIS A 371 8.57 -31.09 8.97
C HIS A 371 8.92 -32.25 8.04
N VAL A 372 7.93 -33.01 7.57
CA VAL A 372 8.11 -34.14 6.67
C VAL A 372 8.15 -33.76 5.19
N ASN A 373 7.53 -32.63 4.81
CA ASN A 373 7.60 -32.12 3.45
C ASN A 373 8.75 -31.11 3.32
N LYS A 374 9.86 -31.50 2.73
CA LYS A 374 11.14 -30.78 2.63
C LYS A 374 11.11 -29.37 2.00
N HIS A 375 9.95 -28.83 1.64
CA HIS A 375 9.80 -27.51 1.00
C HIS A 375 8.77 -26.59 1.68
N ALA A 376 8.23 -26.92 2.83
CA ALA A 376 7.25 -26.10 3.53
C ALA A 376 7.84 -25.48 4.80
N CYS A 377 7.67 -24.16 4.96
CA CYS A 377 7.96 -23.46 6.21
C CYS A 377 7.15 -24.05 7.38
N ALA A 378 7.69 -24.08 8.59
CA ALA A 378 7.00 -24.57 9.78
C ALA A 378 5.65 -23.85 9.97
N ILE A 379 4.61 -24.57 10.42
CA ILE A 379 3.35 -23.94 10.81
C ILE A 379 3.62 -23.12 12.07
N THR A 380 3.34 -21.84 12.02
CA THR A 380 3.36 -21.00 13.21
C THR A 380 1.95 -21.00 13.78
N VAL A 381 1.78 -21.60 14.96
CA VAL A 381 0.54 -21.55 15.74
C VAL A 381 0.71 -20.45 16.80
N PHE A 382 -0.18 -19.48 16.77
CA PHE A 382 -0.28 -18.45 17.81
C PHE A 382 -1.48 -18.81 18.70
N CYS A 383 -1.20 -19.21 19.93
CA CYS A 383 -2.19 -19.52 20.97
C CYS A 383 -2.58 -18.29 21.78
#